data_84aca41eec9f59d6d30a2b67fd3e4b69
#
_entry.id   84aca41eec9f59d6d30a2b67fd3e4b69
#
_cell.length_a   1.000
_cell.length_b   1.000
_cell.length_c   1.000
_cell.angle_alpha   90.00
_cell.angle_beta   90.00
_cell.angle_gamma   90.00
#
_symmetry.space_group_name_H-M   'P 1'
#
loop_
_entity.id
_entity.type
_entity.pdbx_description
1 polymer ?
#
loop_
_entity_poly.entity_id
_entity_poly.type
_entity_poly.pdbx_seq_one_letter_code
_entity_poly.pdbx_strand_id
1 'polypeptide(L)'
;MKDVYRSKVYTDRPPYADYDAPAKFTAIQSIVAKHLKQHPNAICSYSGGSDSDIMIDLLEKTRDLFRLPPIKYVFFNTGLEMRATKDHVKATAEKYGVEIEEVRPKVGIVQATRKYGVPFVSKIMSAGLSEWQKKNVPLSIADEYDNAEDKQAKRKELRERYPKCESVINFLCCCNSAGEPRPNIQLVINSSKYMRDFIGECPPDFQISAKCCDYCKKHAAHRVQKDYDMIITGERRDEGGMRSVPRKDNTALCFTETSSGQFRFRPLYYVSDADKAWYKDYYGIKYSDAYEVYGLTRTGCCGCPISYKAIDDLELIRPYEPNVVKAAWNIFGKSYEYRQKYNAYKEARKKSAAEKG
;
A
#
# COMPACT_ATOMS: atom_id res chain seq x y z
N MET A 1 -4.62 21.73 -0.49
CA MET A 1 -3.93 20.50 -0.03
C MET A 1 -3.00 19.93 -1.11
N LYS A 2 -2.20 20.77 -1.82
CA LYS A 2 -1.32 20.34 -2.92
C LYS A 2 0.18 20.38 -2.59
N ASP A 3 0.59 20.85 -1.41
CA ASP A 3 2.02 21.07 -1.09
C ASP A 3 2.61 20.15 0.00
N VAL A 4 1.92 19.07 0.39
CA VAL A 4 2.35 18.21 1.51
C VAL A 4 3.47 17.22 1.13
N TYR A 5 3.95 17.17 -0.11
CA TYR A 5 4.89 16.13 -0.57
C TYR A 5 6.15 16.63 -1.31
N ARG A 6 6.61 17.84 -1.07
CA ARG A 6 7.99 18.19 -1.41
C ARG A 6 8.90 17.78 -0.25
N SER A 7 9.24 16.49 -0.20
CA SER A 7 10.29 16.01 0.70
C SER A 7 11.65 16.33 0.10
N LYS A 8 12.55 16.92 0.90
CA LYS A 8 13.98 16.93 0.56
C LYS A 8 14.48 15.49 0.66
N VAL A 9 15.14 14.99 -0.36
CA VAL A 9 15.71 13.65 -0.39
C VAL A 9 17.20 13.77 -0.09
N TYR A 10 17.64 13.07 0.93
CA TYR A 10 18.96 13.30 1.56
C TYR A 10 20.07 12.39 1.07
N THR A 11 19.85 11.41 0.20
CA THR A 11 20.96 10.54 -0.21
C THR A 11 20.74 9.94 -1.60
N ASP A 12 21.80 9.85 -2.37
CA ASP A 12 21.94 8.91 -3.47
C ASP A 12 21.73 7.47 -2.97
N ARG A 13 21.53 6.54 -3.90
CA ARG A 13 21.45 5.11 -3.56
C ARG A 13 22.62 4.72 -2.66
N PRO A 14 22.35 4.20 -1.44
CA PRO A 14 23.43 3.96 -0.49
C PRO A 14 24.34 2.83 -0.98
N PRO A 15 25.66 2.90 -0.72
CA PRO A 15 26.61 1.86 -1.16
C PRO A 15 26.23 0.45 -0.70
N TYR A 16 25.65 0.33 0.50
CA TYR A 16 25.24 -0.96 1.05
C TYR A 16 24.12 -1.67 0.28
N ALA A 17 23.45 -0.97 -0.62
CA ALA A 17 22.37 -1.58 -1.43
C ALA A 17 22.87 -2.77 -2.27
N ASP A 18 24.18 -2.80 -2.58
CA ASP A 18 24.82 -3.83 -3.38
C ASP A 18 25.66 -4.82 -2.55
N TYR A 19 25.69 -4.68 -1.22
CA TYR A 19 26.40 -5.61 -0.34
C TYR A 19 25.69 -6.95 -0.24
N ASP A 20 26.42 -8.01 0.12
CA ASP A 20 25.84 -9.26 0.59
C ASP A 20 25.03 -9.04 1.90
N ALA A 21 24.19 -9.98 2.26
CA ALA A 21 23.29 -9.82 3.39
C ALA A 21 24.00 -9.49 4.73
N PRO A 22 25.08 -10.20 5.15
CA PRO A 22 25.80 -9.89 6.39
C PRO A 22 26.34 -8.46 6.41
N ALA A 23 27.06 -8.05 5.38
CA ALA A 23 27.66 -6.71 5.28
C ALA A 23 26.58 -5.64 5.16
N LYS A 24 25.50 -5.91 4.42
CA LYS A 24 24.34 -5.02 4.28
C LYS A 24 23.69 -4.72 5.62
N PHE A 25 23.36 -5.73 6.41
CA PHE A 25 22.71 -5.52 7.72
C PHE A 25 23.65 -4.85 8.72
N THR A 26 24.95 -5.13 8.69
CA THR A 26 25.96 -4.40 9.51
C THR A 26 25.99 -2.90 9.14
N ALA A 27 25.97 -2.59 7.84
CA ALA A 27 25.93 -1.19 7.38
C ALA A 27 24.60 -0.52 7.78
N ILE A 28 23.48 -1.22 7.66
CA ILE A 28 22.16 -0.71 8.09
C ILE A 28 22.14 -0.43 9.60
N GLN A 29 22.69 -1.31 10.43
CA GLN A 29 22.79 -1.06 11.89
C GLN A 29 23.57 0.23 12.20
N SER A 30 24.69 0.47 11.53
CA SER A 30 25.47 1.69 11.68
C SER A 30 24.67 2.95 11.29
N ILE A 31 23.88 2.86 10.23
CA ILE A 31 23.00 3.95 9.75
C ILE A 31 21.83 4.17 10.73
N VAL A 32 21.21 3.11 11.21
CA VAL A 32 20.17 3.15 12.25
C VAL A 32 20.71 3.83 13.50
N ALA A 33 21.89 3.42 13.98
CA ALA A 33 22.52 4.04 15.15
C ALA A 33 22.78 5.53 14.96
N LYS A 34 23.28 5.92 13.79
CA LYS A 34 23.49 7.34 13.43
C LYS A 34 22.19 8.15 13.50
N HIS A 35 21.14 7.67 12.84
CA HIS A 35 19.87 8.40 12.79
C HIS A 35 19.15 8.44 14.13
N LEU A 36 19.18 7.38 14.92
CA LEU A 36 18.61 7.37 16.28
C LEU A 36 19.34 8.32 17.23
N LYS A 37 20.65 8.49 17.07
CA LYS A 37 21.41 9.50 17.84
C LYS A 37 21.02 10.93 17.45
N GLN A 38 20.78 11.17 16.17
CA GLN A 38 20.40 12.48 15.66
C GLN A 38 18.92 12.83 15.90
N HIS A 39 18.06 11.82 15.94
CA HIS A 39 16.60 11.93 16.09
C HIS A 39 16.12 10.99 17.18
N PRO A 40 16.40 11.27 18.46
CA PRO A 40 16.10 10.35 19.57
C PRO A 40 14.60 10.21 19.84
N ASN A 41 13.78 11.19 19.45
CA ASN A 41 12.31 11.13 19.53
C ASN A 41 11.74 10.41 18.29
N ALA A 42 11.94 9.09 18.23
CA ALA A 42 11.57 8.25 17.12
C ALA A 42 10.35 7.34 17.41
N ILE A 43 9.51 7.14 16.41
CA ILE A 43 8.39 6.21 16.45
C ILE A 43 8.49 5.21 15.31
N CYS A 44 8.31 3.92 15.62
CA CYS A 44 8.30 2.84 14.63
C CYS A 44 6.89 2.26 14.48
N SER A 45 6.41 2.20 13.24
CA SER A 45 5.15 1.53 12.92
C SER A 45 5.41 0.03 12.75
N TYR A 46 5.00 -0.75 13.72
CA TYR A 46 5.06 -2.20 13.70
C TYR A 46 3.72 -2.78 13.21
N SER A 47 3.73 -3.62 12.20
CA SER A 47 2.51 -4.15 11.57
C SER A 47 2.20 -5.61 11.91
N GLY A 48 3.08 -6.32 12.62
CA GLY A 48 3.03 -7.77 12.79
C GLY A 48 3.27 -8.54 11.49
N GLY A 49 3.80 -7.88 10.48
CA GLY A 49 4.19 -8.48 9.21
C GLY A 49 5.67 -8.81 9.15
N SER A 50 6.06 -9.74 8.29
CA SER A 50 7.42 -10.30 8.22
C SER A 50 8.54 -9.25 8.04
N ASP A 51 8.29 -8.15 7.35
CA ASP A 51 9.28 -7.07 7.22
C ASP A 51 9.38 -6.24 8.51
N SER A 52 8.28 -6.05 9.22
CA SER A 52 8.29 -5.38 10.51
C SER A 52 8.91 -6.23 11.64
N ASP A 53 8.88 -7.56 11.52
CA ASP A 53 9.58 -8.46 12.45
C ASP A 53 11.10 -8.33 12.34
N ILE A 54 11.62 -8.28 11.11
CA ILE A 54 13.04 -7.98 10.88
C ILE A 54 13.39 -6.56 11.34
N MET A 55 12.50 -5.61 11.11
CA MET A 55 12.71 -4.24 11.52
C MET A 55 12.88 -4.10 13.02
N ILE A 56 11.97 -4.67 13.82
CA ILE A 56 12.02 -4.54 15.28
C ILE A 56 13.25 -5.26 15.85
N ASP A 57 13.59 -6.44 15.33
CA ASP A 57 14.78 -7.17 15.74
C ASP A 57 16.08 -6.37 15.46
N LEU A 58 16.18 -5.80 14.26
CA LEU A 58 17.30 -4.96 13.86
C LEU A 58 17.41 -3.69 14.73
N LEU A 59 16.28 -3.03 15.00
CA LEU A 59 16.24 -1.81 15.81
C LEU A 59 16.63 -2.08 17.26
N GLU A 60 16.07 -3.11 17.89
CA GLU A 60 16.37 -3.42 19.29
C GLU A 60 17.81 -3.91 19.46
N LYS A 61 18.34 -4.78 18.60
CA LYS A 61 19.76 -5.16 18.60
C LYS A 61 20.68 -3.97 18.41
N THR A 62 20.32 -3.04 17.53
CA THR A 62 21.12 -1.82 17.32
C THR A 62 21.06 -0.91 18.55
N ARG A 63 19.86 -0.76 19.12
CA ARG A 63 19.65 0.04 20.31
C ARG A 63 20.50 -0.48 21.49
N ASP A 64 20.47 -1.77 21.73
CA ASP A 64 21.25 -2.38 22.81
C ASP A 64 22.76 -2.28 22.57
N LEU A 65 23.23 -2.59 21.36
CA LEU A 65 24.63 -2.54 20.97
C LEU A 65 25.24 -1.13 21.16
N PHE A 66 24.49 -0.09 20.79
CA PHE A 66 24.95 1.30 20.81
C PHE A 66 24.41 2.10 22.01
N ARG A 67 23.70 1.47 22.95
CA ARG A 67 23.06 2.09 24.13
C ARG A 67 22.21 3.30 23.78
N LEU A 68 21.32 3.13 22.81
CA LEU A 68 20.46 4.19 22.30
C LEU A 68 19.17 4.34 23.11
N PRO A 69 18.49 5.50 23.05
CA PRO A 69 17.20 5.71 23.68
C PRO A 69 16.14 4.70 23.21
N PRO A 70 15.09 4.45 24.02
CA PRO A 70 13.98 3.59 23.60
C PRO A 70 13.23 4.17 22.43
N ILE A 71 12.73 3.30 21.55
CA ILE A 71 11.89 3.66 20.41
C ILE A 71 10.44 3.42 20.80
N LYS A 72 9.54 4.35 20.47
CA LYS A 72 8.10 4.13 20.60
C LYS A 72 7.61 3.21 19.48
N TYR A 73 7.00 2.09 19.84
CA TYR A 73 6.36 1.19 18.85
C TYR A 73 4.86 1.35 18.85
N VAL A 74 4.25 1.32 17.65
CA VAL A 74 2.80 1.41 17.48
C VAL A 74 2.30 0.38 16.47
N PHE A 75 1.19 -0.25 16.81
CA PHE A 75 0.43 -1.15 15.95
C PHE A 75 -0.93 -0.54 15.60
N PHE A 76 -1.20 -0.35 14.31
CA PHE A 76 -2.47 0.24 13.85
C PHE A 76 -3.50 -0.88 13.59
N ASN A 77 -4.37 -1.12 14.56
CA ASN A 77 -5.46 -2.08 14.44
C ASN A 77 -6.67 -1.44 13.76
N THR A 78 -6.92 -1.81 12.51
CA THR A 78 -8.06 -1.29 11.72
C THR A 78 -9.42 -1.88 12.11
N GLY A 79 -9.42 -2.92 12.96
CA GLY A 79 -10.59 -3.69 13.32
C GLY A 79 -10.85 -4.93 12.44
N LEU A 80 -10.02 -5.14 11.42
CA LEU A 80 -10.09 -6.30 10.52
C LEU A 80 -8.73 -7.01 10.41
N GLU A 81 -7.96 -7.00 11.51
CA GLU A 81 -6.70 -7.73 11.60
C GLU A 81 -6.97 -9.16 12.11
N MET A 82 -6.23 -10.13 11.57
CA MET A 82 -6.27 -11.52 12.03
C MET A 82 -5.87 -11.63 13.50
N ARG A 83 -6.45 -12.61 14.20
CA ARG A 83 -6.05 -12.93 15.57
C ARG A 83 -4.58 -13.32 15.62
N ALA A 84 -4.11 -14.17 14.69
CA ALA A 84 -2.72 -14.54 14.57
C ALA A 84 -1.77 -13.33 14.52
N THR A 85 -2.12 -12.29 13.78
CA THR A 85 -1.33 -11.04 13.73
C THR A 85 -1.33 -10.31 15.09
N LYS A 86 -2.49 -10.22 15.76
CA LYS A 86 -2.59 -9.52 17.05
C LYS A 86 -1.85 -10.28 18.18
N ASP A 87 -1.94 -11.60 18.18
CA ASP A 87 -1.24 -12.43 19.17
C ASP A 87 0.28 -12.36 18.94
N HIS A 88 0.70 -12.34 17.68
CA HIS A 88 2.11 -12.14 17.32
C HIS A 88 2.65 -10.76 17.76
N VAL A 89 1.86 -9.70 17.65
CA VAL A 89 2.24 -8.35 18.15
C VAL A 89 2.52 -8.40 19.66
N LYS A 90 1.68 -9.10 20.43
CA LYS A 90 1.90 -9.27 21.88
C LYS A 90 3.15 -10.08 22.19
N ALA A 91 3.30 -11.25 21.54
CA ALA A 91 4.47 -12.10 21.71
C ALA A 91 5.78 -11.37 21.33
N THR A 92 5.74 -10.52 20.32
CA THR A 92 6.87 -9.68 19.92
C THR A 92 7.20 -8.63 20.98
N ALA A 93 6.20 -7.98 21.55
CA ALA A 93 6.40 -7.03 22.64
C ALA A 93 7.07 -7.68 23.85
N GLU A 94 6.60 -8.87 24.24
CA GLU A 94 7.18 -9.68 25.32
C GLU A 94 8.63 -10.11 24.99
N LYS A 95 8.86 -10.61 23.78
CA LYS A 95 10.20 -11.10 23.34
C LYS A 95 11.28 -10.02 23.45
N TYR A 96 10.97 -8.78 23.06
CA TYR A 96 11.95 -7.68 23.07
C TYR A 96 11.86 -6.81 24.33
N GLY A 97 10.92 -7.10 25.25
CA GLY A 97 10.73 -6.29 26.45
C GLY A 97 10.30 -4.86 26.14
N VAL A 98 9.56 -4.63 25.06
CA VAL A 98 9.11 -3.31 24.61
C VAL A 98 7.59 -3.19 24.70
N GLU A 99 7.10 -1.95 24.84
CA GLU A 99 5.67 -1.67 24.69
C GLU A 99 5.35 -1.42 23.21
N ILE A 100 4.37 -2.15 22.67
CA ILE A 100 3.78 -1.88 21.34
C ILE A 100 2.36 -1.36 21.55
N GLU A 101 2.16 -0.06 21.46
CA GLU A 101 0.85 0.57 21.65
C GLU A 101 -0.12 0.20 20.53
N GLU A 102 -1.27 -0.38 20.87
CA GLU A 102 -2.35 -0.59 19.90
C GLU A 102 -3.13 0.70 19.66
N VAL A 103 -3.05 1.22 18.45
CA VAL A 103 -3.77 2.44 18.03
C VAL A 103 -4.97 2.06 17.16
N ARG A 104 -6.17 2.42 17.62
CA ARG A 104 -7.41 2.24 16.86
C ARG A 104 -7.81 3.53 16.14
N PRO A 105 -8.40 3.41 14.92
CA PRO A 105 -8.91 4.57 14.20
C PRO A 105 -10.17 5.13 14.89
N LYS A 106 -10.39 6.45 14.76
CA LYS A 106 -11.64 7.08 15.21
C LYS A 106 -12.85 6.63 14.39
N VAL A 107 -12.65 6.31 13.11
CA VAL A 107 -13.66 5.79 12.19
C VAL A 107 -13.24 4.37 11.80
N GLY A 108 -13.97 3.38 12.27
CA GLY A 108 -13.70 1.97 11.98
C GLY A 108 -13.97 1.61 10.51
N ILE A 109 -13.43 0.47 10.07
CA ILE A 109 -13.50 0.04 8.66
C ILE A 109 -14.94 -0.12 8.16
N VAL A 110 -15.85 -0.66 8.99
CA VAL A 110 -17.28 -0.81 8.66
C VAL A 110 -17.95 0.53 8.41
N GLN A 111 -17.68 1.52 9.27
CA GLN A 111 -18.25 2.86 9.13
C GLN A 111 -17.67 3.57 7.88
N ALA A 112 -16.36 3.44 7.67
CA ALA A 112 -15.68 4.05 6.51
C ALA A 112 -16.20 3.47 5.18
N THR A 113 -16.35 2.14 5.10
CA THR A 113 -16.85 1.48 3.88
C THR A 113 -18.33 1.74 3.62
N ARG A 114 -19.16 1.78 4.65
CA ARG A 114 -20.58 2.16 4.51
C ARG A 114 -20.75 3.59 4.03
N LYS A 115 -19.93 4.52 4.54
CA LYS A 115 -20.05 5.94 4.20
C LYS A 115 -19.47 6.30 2.84
N TYR A 116 -18.34 5.69 2.46
CA TYR A 116 -17.55 6.12 1.30
C TYR A 116 -17.47 5.08 0.18
N GLY A 117 -17.90 3.85 0.44
CA GLY A 117 -17.77 2.74 -0.48
C GLY A 117 -16.56 1.83 -0.18
N VAL A 118 -16.49 0.72 -0.90
CA VAL A 118 -15.47 -0.33 -0.73
C VAL A 118 -14.39 -0.24 -1.81
N PRO A 119 -13.15 -0.65 -1.51
CA PRO A 119 -12.08 -0.62 -2.52
C PRO A 119 -12.27 -1.71 -3.59
N PHE A 120 -11.71 -1.45 -4.78
CA PHE A 120 -11.75 -2.37 -5.91
C PHE A 120 -10.41 -2.36 -6.64
N VAL A 121 -9.82 -3.52 -6.86
CA VAL A 121 -8.57 -3.81 -7.60
C VAL A 121 -7.34 -3.08 -7.06
N SER A 122 -7.33 -1.76 -7.02
CA SER A 122 -6.20 -0.97 -6.53
C SER A 122 -6.68 0.36 -5.93
N LYS A 123 -5.79 1.03 -5.18
CA LYS A 123 -6.11 2.38 -4.63
C LYS A 123 -6.34 3.42 -5.73
N ILE A 124 -5.55 3.36 -6.80
CA ILE A 124 -5.65 4.30 -7.93
C ILE A 124 -6.96 4.05 -8.67
N MET A 125 -7.28 2.79 -8.99
CA MET A 125 -8.54 2.42 -9.61
C MET A 125 -9.73 2.85 -8.75
N SER A 126 -9.70 2.53 -7.46
CA SER A 126 -10.78 2.90 -6.54
C SER A 126 -10.96 4.42 -6.41
N ALA A 127 -9.88 5.19 -6.44
CA ALA A 127 -9.96 6.65 -6.40
C ALA A 127 -10.55 7.22 -7.71
N GLY A 128 -10.09 6.73 -8.85
CA GLY A 128 -10.61 7.13 -10.16
C GLY A 128 -12.08 6.80 -10.34
N LEU A 129 -12.46 5.56 -10.03
CA LEU A 129 -13.86 5.12 -10.10
C LEU A 129 -14.75 5.87 -9.10
N SER A 130 -14.26 6.16 -7.89
CA SER A 130 -14.98 6.97 -6.91
C SER A 130 -15.31 8.37 -7.43
N GLU A 131 -14.36 9.02 -8.10
CA GLU A 131 -14.60 10.35 -8.68
C GLU A 131 -15.48 10.26 -9.93
N TRP A 132 -15.31 9.24 -10.77
CA TRP A 132 -16.16 8.98 -11.91
C TRP A 132 -17.63 8.79 -11.51
N GLN A 133 -17.91 7.92 -10.53
CA GLN A 133 -19.28 7.70 -10.01
C GLN A 133 -19.93 8.99 -9.48
N LYS A 134 -19.16 9.93 -8.93
CA LYS A 134 -19.69 11.22 -8.45
C LYS A 134 -19.97 12.23 -9.54
N LYS A 135 -19.12 12.23 -10.58
CA LYS A 135 -19.13 13.25 -11.63
C LYS A 135 -19.99 12.86 -12.83
N ASN A 136 -20.33 11.59 -12.94
CA ASN A 136 -21.16 11.02 -14.01
C ASN A 136 -20.66 11.43 -15.43
N VAL A 137 -19.34 11.42 -15.64
CA VAL A 137 -18.73 11.69 -16.95
C VAL A 137 -18.88 10.44 -17.82
N PRO A 138 -19.36 10.52 -19.08
CA PRO A 138 -19.50 9.36 -19.95
C PRO A 138 -18.15 8.66 -20.20
N LEU A 139 -18.14 7.32 -20.20
CA LEU A 139 -16.93 6.54 -20.51
C LEU A 139 -16.45 6.74 -21.94
N SER A 140 -17.38 7.08 -22.87
CA SER A 140 -17.08 7.35 -24.29
C SER A 140 -16.08 8.46 -24.52
N ILE A 141 -15.87 9.37 -23.56
CA ILE A 141 -14.82 10.40 -23.70
C ILE A 141 -13.42 9.80 -23.86
N ALA A 142 -13.20 8.60 -23.35
CA ALA A 142 -11.94 7.89 -23.53
C ALA A 142 -11.74 7.48 -25.00
N ASP A 143 -12.81 7.01 -25.68
CA ASP A 143 -12.75 6.67 -27.10
C ASP A 143 -12.61 7.93 -27.97
N GLU A 144 -13.31 9.03 -27.61
CA GLU A 144 -13.11 10.32 -28.26
C GLU A 144 -11.65 10.80 -28.14
N TYR A 145 -11.05 10.63 -26.95
CA TYR A 145 -9.65 10.99 -26.73
C TYR A 145 -8.70 10.07 -27.49
N ASP A 146 -8.94 8.74 -27.44
CA ASP A 146 -8.08 7.74 -28.08
C ASP A 146 -8.08 7.88 -29.61
N ASN A 147 -9.18 8.31 -30.22
CA ASN A 147 -9.32 8.52 -31.68
C ASN A 147 -8.94 9.94 -32.14
N ALA A 148 -8.66 10.88 -31.24
CA ALA A 148 -8.30 12.24 -31.64
C ALA A 148 -6.87 12.30 -32.19
N GLU A 149 -6.66 13.08 -33.28
CA GLU A 149 -5.34 13.37 -33.83
C GLU A 149 -4.52 14.23 -32.88
N ASP A 150 -5.10 15.33 -32.39
CA ASP A 150 -4.51 16.20 -31.36
C ASP A 150 -5.10 15.87 -29.98
N LYS A 151 -4.34 15.09 -29.18
CA LYS A 151 -4.71 14.71 -27.83
C LYS A 151 -4.83 15.89 -26.86
N GLN A 152 -4.02 16.92 -27.06
CA GLN A 152 -4.04 18.09 -26.17
C GLN A 152 -5.25 18.98 -26.45
N ALA A 153 -5.56 19.24 -27.73
CA ALA A 153 -6.75 19.97 -28.13
C ALA A 153 -8.03 19.25 -27.66
N LYS A 154 -8.12 17.92 -27.86
CA LYS A 154 -9.26 17.12 -27.39
C LYS A 154 -9.39 17.17 -25.86
N ARG A 155 -8.29 17.05 -25.12
CA ARG A 155 -8.35 17.15 -23.67
C ARG A 155 -8.83 18.53 -23.19
N LYS A 156 -8.42 19.61 -23.87
CA LYS A 156 -8.88 20.96 -23.57
C LYS A 156 -10.40 21.06 -23.79
N GLU A 157 -10.88 20.60 -24.93
CA GLU A 157 -12.31 20.52 -25.26
C GLU A 157 -13.11 19.75 -24.21
N LEU A 158 -12.62 18.57 -23.81
CA LEU A 158 -13.27 17.76 -22.77
C LEU A 158 -13.33 18.48 -21.41
N ARG A 159 -12.30 19.25 -21.05
CA ARG A 159 -12.32 20.06 -19.81
C ARG A 159 -13.32 21.22 -19.87
N GLU A 160 -13.52 21.80 -21.03
CA GLU A 160 -14.55 22.85 -21.26
C GLU A 160 -15.95 22.23 -21.22
N ARG A 161 -16.15 21.06 -21.83
CA ARG A 161 -17.41 20.30 -21.84
C ARG A 161 -17.79 19.77 -20.45
N TYR A 162 -16.80 19.36 -19.64
CA TYR A 162 -17.01 18.82 -18.29
C TYR A 162 -16.22 19.62 -17.25
N PRO A 163 -16.68 20.81 -16.86
CA PRO A 163 -15.96 21.66 -15.91
C PRO A 163 -15.83 21.00 -14.55
N LYS A 164 -14.70 21.20 -13.86
CA LYS A 164 -14.35 20.57 -12.57
C LYS A 164 -14.25 19.03 -12.59
N CYS A 165 -14.13 18.43 -13.77
CA CYS A 165 -13.97 16.98 -13.94
C CYS A 165 -12.57 16.57 -14.41
N GLU A 166 -11.57 17.44 -14.32
CA GLU A 166 -10.22 17.19 -14.83
C GLU A 166 -9.60 15.88 -14.31
N SER A 167 -9.79 15.57 -13.03
CA SER A 167 -9.27 14.32 -12.45
C SER A 167 -9.91 13.07 -13.07
N VAL A 168 -11.20 13.12 -13.40
CA VAL A 168 -11.93 12.03 -14.05
C VAL A 168 -11.52 11.92 -15.53
N ILE A 169 -11.42 13.05 -16.25
CA ILE A 169 -10.94 13.06 -17.62
C ILE A 169 -9.54 12.45 -17.69
N ASN A 170 -8.61 12.90 -16.84
CA ASN A 170 -7.25 12.35 -16.79
C ASN A 170 -7.23 10.86 -16.44
N PHE A 171 -8.15 10.39 -15.60
CA PHE A 171 -8.30 8.99 -15.25
C PHE A 171 -8.81 8.16 -16.44
N LEU A 172 -9.87 8.59 -17.10
CA LEU A 172 -10.47 7.87 -18.23
C LEU A 172 -9.57 7.91 -19.48
N CYS A 173 -8.94 9.04 -19.76
CA CYS A 173 -8.01 9.22 -20.87
C CYS A 173 -6.58 8.77 -20.56
N CYS A 174 -6.31 8.20 -19.36
CA CYS A 174 -5.00 7.72 -18.94
C CYS A 174 -3.86 8.73 -19.11
N CYS A 175 -4.11 10.01 -18.85
CA CYS A 175 -3.12 11.05 -18.98
C CYS A 175 -2.83 11.78 -17.65
N ASN A 176 -1.74 12.52 -17.61
CA ASN A 176 -1.39 13.40 -16.50
C ASN A 176 -2.05 14.79 -16.62
N SER A 177 -1.76 15.69 -15.70
CA SER A 177 -2.28 17.07 -15.72
C SER A 177 -1.77 17.89 -16.92
N ALA A 178 -0.66 17.49 -17.56
CA ALA A 178 -0.14 18.08 -18.79
C ALA A 178 -0.71 17.43 -20.06
N GLY A 179 -1.56 16.38 -19.94
CA GLY A 179 -2.10 15.65 -21.07
C GLY A 179 -1.16 14.57 -21.64
N GLU A 180 -0.04 14.31 -20.97
CA GLU A 180 0.90 13.26 -21.38
C GLU A 180 0.41 11.88 -20.87
N PRO A 181 0.64 10.80 -21.65
CA PRO A 181 0.31 9.45 -21.22
C PRO A 181 0.96 9.12 -19.87
N ARG A 182 0.21 8.48 -18.98
CA ARG A 182 0.73 7.95 -17.70
C ARG A 182 0.87 6.44 -17.77
N PRO A 183 2.10 5.90 -17.96
CA PRO A 183 2.32 4.46 -18.06
C PRO A 183 1.72 3.67 -16.91
N ASN A 184 1.82 4.20 -15.68
CA ASN A 184 1.32 3.53 -14.48
C ASN A 184 -0.22 3.56 -14.34
N ILE A 185 -0.90 4.55 -14.93
CA ILE A 185 -2.36 4.60 -15.00
C ILE A 185 -2.84 3.77 -16.18
N GLN A 186 -2.10 3.76 -17.29
CA GLN A 186 -2.32 2.80 -18.38
C GLN A 186 -2.22 1.36 -17.87
N LEU A 187 -1.28 1.04 -16.98
CA LEU A 187 -1.20 -0.28 -16.35
C LEU A 187 -2.46 -0.63 -15.54
N VAL A 188 -3.18 0.33 -14.99
CA VAL A 188 -4.38 0.08 -14.18
C VAL A 188 -5.67 0.05 -15.00
N ILE A 189 -5.83 0.92 -16.00
CA ILE A 189 -7.04 0.96 -16.86
C ILE A 189 -6.82 0.23 -18.19
N ASN A 190 -5.64 0.34 -18.80
CA ASN A 190 -5.33 -0.24 -20.11
C ASN A 190 -4.50 -1.52 -20.05
N SER A 191 -3.86 -1.90 -18.91
CA SER A 191 -3.33 -3.27 -18.76
C SER A 191 -4.46 -4.29 -18.79
N SER A 192 -5.67 -3.79 -18.71
CA SER A 192 -6.85 -4.50 -19.07
C SER A 192 -7.67 -3.57 -19.94
N LYS A 193 -7.35 -3.59 -21.22
CA LYS A 193 -8.22 -3.27 -22.37
C LYS A 193 -9.69 -3.61 -22.07
N TYR A 194 -9.91 -4.61 -21.23
CA TYR A 194 -11.21 -5.13 -20.83
C TYR A 194 -11.86 -4.41 -19.64
N MET A 195 -11.13 -3.64 -18.85
CA MET A 195 -11.69 -3.03 -17.63
C MET A 195 -12.68 -1.91 -17.98
N ARG A 196 -12.33 -1.06 -18.95
CA ARG A 196 -13.19 0.03 -19.40
C ARG A 196 -14.47 -0.51 -20.04
N ASP A 197 -14.32 -1.50 -20.94
CA ASP A 197 -15.44 -2.15 -21.60
C ASP A 197 -16.33 -2.84 -20.57
N PHE A 198 -15.74 -3.58 -19.63
CA PHE A 198 -16.47 -4.26 -18.56
C PHE A 198 -17.27 -3.27 -17.70
N ILE A 199 -16.70 -2.14 -17.30
CA ILE A 199 -17.41 -1.13 -16.50
C ILE A 199 -18.52 -0.47 -17.31
N GLY A 200 -18.35 -0.32 -18.63
CA GLY A 200 -19.38 0.18 -19.53
C GLY A 200 -20.55 -0.78 -19.71
N GLU A 201 -20.27 -2.07 -19.88
CA GLU A 201 -21.28 -3.13 -20.06
C GLU A 201 -21.93 -3.56 -18.73
N CYS A 202 -21.14 -3.52 -17.64
CA CYS A 202 -21.54 -3.96 -16.30
C CYS A 202 -21.16 -2.91 -15.26
N PRO A 203 -21.83 -1.77 -15.19
CA PRO A 203 -21.50 -0.73 -14.22
C PRO A 203 -21.69 -1.24 -12.78
N PRO A 204 -20.81 -0.84 -11.83
CA PRO A 204 -20.92 -1.27 -10.44
C PRO A 204 -22.18 -0.70 -9.78
N ASP A 205 -22.97 -1.56 -9.13
CA ASP A 205 -24.17 -1.21 -8.36
C ASP A 205 -23.88 -0.75 -6.92
N PHE A 206 -22.62 -0.51 -6.61
CA PHE A 206 -22.13 -0.09 -5.29
C PHE A 206 -21.10 1.04 -5.41
N GLN A 207 -20.95 1.80 -4.33
CA GLN A 207 -19.95 2.87 -4.26
C GLN A 207 -18.54 2.30 -4.12
N ILE A 208 -17.66 2.64 -5.04
CA ILE A 208 -16.24 2.26 -5.01
C ILE A 208 -15.43 3.39 -4.37
N SER A 209 -14.56 3.04 -3.41
CA SER A 209 -13.63 4.00 -2.80
C SER A 209 -12.54 3.29 -1.99
N ALA A 210 -11.32 3.84 -1.98
CA ALA A 210 -10.24 3.40 -1.08
C ALA A 210 -10.14 4.27 0.20
N LYS A 211 -11.13 5.08 0.52
CA LYS A 211 -11.11 5.98 1.69
C LYS A 211 -11.01 5.26 3.03
N CYS A 212 -11.39 3.96 3.11
CA CYS A 212 -11.16 3.17 4.31
C CYS A 212 -9.68 3.18 4.72
N CYS A 213 -8.72 3.15 3.77
CA CYS A 213 -7.29 3.26 4.08
C CYS A 213 -6.93 4.62 4.69
N ASP A 214 -7.55 5.71 4.23
CA ASP A 214 -7.28 7.05 4.76
C ASP A 214 -7.77 7.16 6.20
N TYR A 215 -9.01 6.74 6.47
CA TYR A 215 -9.61 6.85 7.81
C TYR A 215 -9.05 5.84 8.80
N CYS A 216 -8.87 4.57 8.38
CA CYS A 216 -8.47 3.50 9.30
C CYS A 216 -6.95 3.41 9.53
N LYS A 217 -6.12 3.88 8.56
CA LYS A 217 -4.66 3.81 8.70
C LYS A 217 -4.01 5.19 8.72
N LYS A 218 -4.16 6.00 7.66
CA LYS A 218 -3.39 7.25 7.53
C LYS A 218 -3.76 8.30 8.60
N HIS A 219 -5.06 8.51 8.88
CA HIS A 219 -5.46 9.47 9.90
C HIS A 219 -5.04 9.01 11.31
N ALA A 220 -5.13 7.70 11.59
CA ALA A 220 -4.67 7.13 12.86
C ALA A 220 -3.15 7.32 13.00
N ALA A 221 -2.38 7.00 11.95
CA ALA A 221 -0.94 7.16 11.93
C ALA A 221 -0.54 8.64 12.11
N HIS A 222 -1.12 9.54 11.31
CA HIS A 222 -0.81 10.97 11.41
C HIS A 222 -1.08 11.53 12.82
N ARG A 223 -2.18 11.10 13.47
CA ARG A 223 -2.53 11.57 14.81
C ARG A 223 -1.48 11.22 15.85
N VAL A 224 -0.87 10.04 15.76
CA VAL A 224 0.12 9.56 16.73
C VAL A 224 1.53 10.00 16.36
N GLN A 225 1.85 10.00 15.07
CA GLN A 225 3.20 10.25 14.58
C GLN A 225 3.59 11.73 14.53
N LYS A 226 2.63 12.67 14.59
CA LYS A 226 2.86 14.11 14.40
C LYS A 226 3.82 14.74 15.44
N ASP A 227 3.91 14.13 16.61
CA ASP A 227 4.69 14.65 17.75
C ASP A 227 6.10 14.01 17.83
N TYR A 228 6.50 13.22 16.81
CA TYR A 228 7.80 12.56 16.73
C TYR A 228 8.65 13.17 15.61
N ASP A 229 9.96 13.26 15.86
CA ASP A 229 10.92 13.82 14.89
C ASP A 229 11.16 12.86 13.71
N MET A 230 11.17 11.55 14.01
CA MET A 230 11.44 10.52 13.01
C MET A 230 10.41 9.38 13.06
N ILE A 231 9.88 9.05 11.89
CA ILE A 231 8.98 7.91 11.69
C ILE A 231 9.75 6.79 11.00
N ILE A 232 9.82 5.62 11.64
CA ILE A 232 10.48 4.43 11.10
C ILE A 232 9.43 3.47 10.55
N THR A 233 9.66 2.93 9.35
CA THR A 233 8.78 1.94 8.71
C THR A 233 9.59 0.84 8.02
N GLY A 234 9.08 -0.40 8.04
CA GLY A 234 9.67 -1.58 7.41
C GLY A 234 9.40 -1.69 5.90
N GLU A 235 9.17 -0.57 5.21
CA GLU A 235 8.91 -0.58 3.76
C GLU A 235 10.15 -1.01 2.98
N ARG A 236 9.97 -1.97 2.03
CA ARG A 236 11.01 -2.43 1.11
C ARG A 236 10.64 -2.15 -0.35
N ARG A 237 11.63 -1.91 -1.20
CA ARG A 237 11.44 -1.75 -2.65
C ARG A 237 10.88 -3.03 -3.28
N ASP A 238 11.36 -4.17 -2.84
CA ASP A 238 11.00 -5.50 -3.36
C ASP A 238 9.56 -5.92 -3.05
N GLU A 239 8.85 -5.22 -2.14
CA GLU A 239 7.40 -5.41 -2.01
C GLU A 239 6.60 -5.02 -3.27
N GLY A 240 7.23 -4.39 -4.25
CA GLY A 240 6.63 -4.02 -5.52
C GLY A 240 5.67 -2.84 -5.47
N GLY A 241 4.86 -2.70 -6.54
CA GLY A 241 3.91 -1.60 -6.68
C GLY A 241 4.58 -0.23 -6.77
N MET A 242 4.02 0.77 -6.11
CA MET A 242 4.59 2.14 -6.12
C MET A 242 5.95 2.26 -5.42
N ARG A 243 6.37 1.26 -4.64
CA ARG A 243 7.66 1.25 -3.97
C ARG A 243 8.80 0.87 -4.92
N SER A 244 8.53 0.04 -5.92
CA SER A 244 9.50 -0.40 -6.92
C SER A 244 9.67 0.58 -8.09
N VAL A 245 8.77 1.57 -8.23
CA VAL A 245 8.83 2.52 -9.34
C VAL A 245 10.01 3.47 -9.15
N PRO A 246 10.98 3.52 -10.11
CA PRO A 246 12.06 4.50 -10.06
C PRO A 246 11.49 5.92 -10.07
N ARG A 247 11.97 6.78 -9.19
CA ARG A 247 11.68 8.21 -9.29
C ARG A 247 12.64 8.84 -10.28
N LYS A 248 12.19 9.92 -10.97
CA LYS A 248 12.96 10.64 -12.00
C LYS A 248 14.33 11.15 -11.54
N ASP A 249 14.52 11.25 -10.23
CA ASP A 249 15.69 11.83 -9.58
C ASP A 249 16.65 10.79 -8.97
N ASN A 250 16.45 9.50 -9.22
CA ASN A 250 17.28 8.39 -8.71
C ASN A 250 17.54 8.43 -7.19
N THR A 251 16.74 9.16 -6.43
CA THR A 251 16.99 9.47 -5.04
C THR A 251 16.65 8.30 -4.13
N ALA A 252 17.51 8.05 -3.18
CA ALA A 252 17.32 7.04 -2.16
C ALA A 252 16.12 7.38 -1.26
N LEU A 253 15.13 6.50 -1.26
CA LEU A 253 13.93 6.69 -0.44
C LEU A 253 14.09 6.17 0.99
N CYS A 254 15.29 5.74 1.38
CA CYS A 254 15.52 5.20 2.72
C CYS A 254 15.45 6.27 3.81
N PHE A 255 15.82 7.52 3.52
CA PHE A 255 15.70 8.63 4.47
C PHE A 255 15.21 9.90 3.77
N THR A 256 14.09 10.46 4.22
CA THR A 256 13.48 11.64 3.62
C THR A 256 12.97 12.60 4.69
N GLU A 257 13.15 13.91 4.48
CA GLU A 257 12.52 14.94 5.29
C GLU A 257 11.22 15.40 4.64
N THR A 258 10.16 15.51 5.43
CA THR A 258 8.88 16.06 4.98
C THR A 258 8.93 17.60 4.99
N SER A 259 7.98 18.25 4.32
CA SER A 259 7.85 19.71 4.34
C SER A 259 7.61 20.30 5.74
N SER A 260 7.17 19.46 6.69
CA SER A 260 6.98 19.84 8.09
C SER A 260 8.24 19.62 8.97
N GLY A 261 9.38 19.28 8.38
CA GLY A 261 10.63 19.00 9.11
C GLY A 261 10.69 17.64 9.80
N GLN A 262 9.69 16.78 9.61
CA GLN A 262 9.68 15.43 10.16
C GLN A 262 10.43 14.46 9.24
N PHE A 263 11.21 13.56 9.81
CA PHE A 263 11.96 12.56 9.05
C PHE A 263 11.18 11.27 8.88
N ARG A 264 11.32 10.66 7.70
CA ARG A 264 10.85 9.29 7.41
C ARG A 264 12.04 8.42 7.10
N PHE A 265 12.21 7.38 7.90
CA PHE A 265 13.31 6.45 7.79
C PHE A 265 12.82 5.04 7.45
N ARG A 266 13.39 4.46 6.38
CA ARG A 266 13.08 3.12 5.87
C ARG A 266 14.38 2.32 5.77
N PRO A 267 14.92 1.84 6.89
CA PRO A 267 16.22 1.17 6.90
C PRO A 267 16.25 -0.07 5.99
N LEU A 268 15.11 -0.77 5.84
CA LEU A 268 15.03 -1.97 5.00
C LEU A 268 14.75 -1.69 3.52
N TYR A 269 14.74 -0.45 3.06
CA TYR A 269 14.27 -0.10 1.71
C TYR A 269 15.00 -0.87 0.58
N TYR A 270 16.30 -1.10 0.73
CA TYR A 270 17.14 -1.84 -0.23
C TYR A 270 17.40 -3.30 0.18
N VAL A 271 16.71 -3.82 1.15
CA VAL A 271 16.76 -5.24 1.55
C VAL A 271 15.93 -6.06 0.57
N SER A 272 16.56 -6.99 -0.14
CA SER A 272 15.91 -7.91 -1.07
C SER A 272 15.17 -9.04 -0.35
N ASP A 273 14.38 -9.83 -1.08
CA ASP A 273 13.76 -11.03 -0.51
C ASP A 273 14.81 -12.08 -0.10
N ALA A 274 15.92 -12.18 -0.81
CA ALA A 274 17.04 -13.05 -0.44
C ALA A 274 17.74 -12.58 0.84
N ASP A 275 18.01 -11.28 0.98
CA ASP A 275 18.58 -10.71 2.21
C ASP A 275 17.65 -10.94 3.41
N LYS A 276 16.35 -10.79 3.20
CA LYS A 276 15.32 -11.02 4.22
C LYS A 276 15.29 -12.48 4.66
N ALA A 277 15.35 -13.43 3.72
CA ALA A 277 15.40 -14.86 4.03
C ALA A 277 16.66 -15.18 4.83
N TRP A 278 17.82 -14.69 4.40
CA TRP A 278 19.07 -14.85 5.14
C TRP A 278 18.95 -14.33 6.58
N TYR A 279 18.40 -13.13 6.78
CA TYR A 279 18.26 -12.54 8.11
C TYR A 279 17.34 -13.37 9.01
N LYS A 280 16.20 -13.81 8.45
CA LYS A 280 15.26 -14.69 9.15
C LYS A 280 15.97 -15.95 9.66
N ASP A 281 16.70 -16.63 8.79
CA ASP A 281 17.33 -17.90 9.10
C ASP A 281 18.51 -17.72 10.07
N TYR A 282 19.35 -16.73 9.83
CA TYR A 282 20.54 -16.46 10.65
C TYR A 282 20.18 -16.05 12.08
N TYR A 283 19.14 -15.24 12.27
CA TYR A 283 18.72 -14.77 13.60
C TYR A 283 17.55 -15.55 14.19
N GLY A 284 17.04 -16.56 13.51
CA GLY A 284 15.93 -17.39 13.97
C GLY A 284 14.63 -16.60 14.16
N ILE A 285 14.33 -15.66 13.25
CA ILE A 285 13.11 -14.82 13.34
C ILE A 285 11.90 -15.68 13.03
N LYS A 286 10.97 -15.74 13.98
CA LYS A 286 9.65 -16.37 13.78
C LYS A 286 8.65 -15.31 13.33
N TYR A 287 7.94 -15.59 12.24
CA TYR A 287 6.84 -14.76 11.79
C TYR A 287 5.53 -15.17 12.46
N SER A 288 4.48 -14.39 12.28
CA SER A 288 3.16 -14.75 12.82
C SER A 288 2.63 -16.02 12.15
N ASP A 289 1.71 -16.71 12.84
CA ASP A 289 1.01 -17.90 12.32
C ASP A 289 0.29 -17.60 11.00
N ALA A 290 -0.02 -16.36 10.71
CA ALA A 290 -0.55 -15.97 9.41
C ALA A 290 0.39 -16.36 8.25
N TYR A 291 1.71 -16.34 8.46
CA TYR A 291 2.72 -16.81 7.49
C TYR A 291 3.07 -18.28 7.69
N GLU A 292 3.41 -18.65 8.93
CA GLU A 292 4.01 -19.97 9.23
C GLU A 292 2.97 -21.11 9.20
N VAL A 293 1.70 -20.81 9.52
CA VAL A 293 0.62 -21.79 9.63
C VAL A 293 -0.43 -21.62 8.54
N TYR A 294 -0.90 -20.39 8.30
CA TYR A 294 -1.98 -20.15 7.31
C TYR A 294 -1.44 -20.10 5.87
N GLY A 295 -0.13 -19.95 5.69
CA GLY A 295 0.52 -19.92 4.39
C GLY A 295 0.34 -18.60 3.61
N LEU A 296 0.01 -17.51 4.30
CA LEU A 296 -0.11 -16.20 3.66
C LEU A 296 1.26 -15.64 3.28
N THR A 297 1.30 -14.87 2.21
CA THR A 297 2.51 -14.16 1.78
C THR A 297 2.60 -12.73 2.32
N ARG A 298 1.51 -12.21 2.88
CA ARG A 298 1.44 -10.85 3.47
C ARG A 298 0.31 -10.75 4.49
N THR A 299 0.46 -9.85 5.44
CA THR A 299 -0.59 -9.47 6.40
C THR A 299 -1.13 -8.07 6.11
N GLY A 300 -2.16 -7.67 6.82
CA GLY A 300 -2.84 -6.38 6.72
C GLY A 300 -4.33 -6.53 7.00
N CYS A 301 -5.17 -5.60 6.54
CA CYS A 301 -6.63 -5.78 6.66
C CYS A 301 -7.02 -7.08 5.95
N CYS A 302 -7.61 -8.03 6.69
CA CYS A 302 -7.99 -9.33 6.16
C CYS A 302 -8.96 -9.18 4.98
N GLY A 303 -8.69 -9.88 3.88
CA GLY A 303 -9.52 -9.88 2.68
C GLY A 303 -9.61 -8.53 1.95
N CYS A 304 -8.65 -7.61 2.13
CA CYS A 304 -8.69 -6.32 1.44
C CYS A 304 -8.77 -6.48 -0.08
N PRO A 305 -9.82 -5.98 -0.78
CA PRO A 305 -10.01 -6.16 -2.24
C PRO A 305 -8.91 -5.55 -3.11
N ILE A 306 -8.01 -4.76 -2.54
CA ILE A 306 -6.82 -4.25 -3.24
C ILE A 306 -5.81 -5.39 -3.50
N SER A 307 -5.79 -6.43 -2.66
CA SER A 307 -5.01 -7.63 -2.94
C SER A 307 -5.64 -8.41 -4.09
N TYR A 308 -4.81 -8.80 -5.06
CA TYR A 308 -5.29 -9.66 -6.15
C TYR A 308 -5.61 -11.10 -5.67
N LYS A 309 -5.03 -11.52 -4.55
CA LYS A 309 -5.26 -12.82 -3.88
C LYS A 309 -6.31 -12.73 -2.77
N ALA A 310 -7.06 -11.62 -2.63
CA ALA A 310 -7.93 -11.42 -1.47
C ALA A 310 -8.89 -12.58 -1.19
N ILE A 311 -9.48 -13.19 -2.23
CA ILE A 311 -10.42 -14.31 -2.07
C ILE A 311 -9.65 -15.59 -1.72
N ASP A 312 -8.56 -15.88 -2.41
CA ASP A 312 -7.72 -17.06 -2.16
C ASP A 312 -7.14 -17.01 -0.73
N ASP A 313 -6.64 -15.84 -0.31
CA ASP A 313 -6.15 -15.61 1.05
C ASP A 313 -7.26 -15.89 2.10
N LEU A 314 -8.53 -15.51 1.82
CA LEU A 314 -9.65 -15.79 2.71
C LEU A 314 -9.94 -17.29 2.83
N GLU A 315 -9.76 -18.08 1.77
CA GLU A 315 -9.91 -19.54 1.85
C GLU A 315 -8.80 -20.18 2.70
N LEU A 316 -7.56 -19.69 2.62
CA LEU A 316 -6.46 -20.13 3.49
C LEU A 316 -6.73 -19.79 4.97
N ILE A 317 -7.33 -18.65 5.26
CA ILE A 317 -7.63 -18.18 6.62
C ILE A 317 -8.86 -18.90 7.22
N ARG A 318 -9.82 -19.31 6.40
CA ARG A 318 -11.12 -19.85 6.83
C ARG A 318 -11.05 -20.98 7.87
N PRO A 319 -10.15 -21.97 7.76
CA PRO A 319 -10.04 -23.04 8.77
C PRO A 319 -9.63 -22.54 10.16
N TYR A 320 -8.91 -21.44 10.22
CA TYR A 320 -8.31 -20.93 11.46
C TYR A 320 -9.11 -19.79 12.10
N GLU A 321 -9.62 -18.89 11.26
CA GLU A 321 -10.33 -17.67 11.71
C GLU A 321 -11.63 -17.41 10.91
N PRO A 322 -12.63 -18.30 10.99
CA PRO A 322 -13.85 -18.19 10.19
C PRO A 322 -14.63 -16.89 10.44
N ASN A 323 -14.54 -16.33 11.66
CA ASN A 323 -15.25 -15.09 11.99
C ASN A 323 -14.67 -13.87 11.28
N VAL A 324 -13.35 -13.77 11.13
CA VAL A 324 -12.73 -12.66 10.39
C VAL A 324 -13.00 -12.78 8.89
N VAL A 325 -13.05 -14.00 8.36
CA VAL A 325 -13.46 -14.27 6.98
C VAL A 325 -14.91 -13.82 6.75
N LYS A 326 -15.83 -14.20 7.65
CA LYS A 326 -17.23 -13.75 7.60
C LYS A 326 -17.34 -12.22 7.65
N ALA A 327 -16.57 -11.58 8.52
CA ALA A 327 -16.52 -10.12 8.61
C ALA A 327 -16.01 -9.47 7.32
N ALA A 328 -14.96 -10.02 6.69
CA ALA A 328 -14.43 -9.54 5.42
C ALA A 328 -15.47 -9.66 4.29
N TRP A 329 -16.18 -10.78 4.18
CA TRP A 329 -17.27 -10.95 3.21
C TRP A 329 -18.41 -9.98 3.44
N ASN A 330 -18.82 -9.75 4.70
CA ASN A 330 -19.88 -8.77 5.04
C ASN A 330 -19.48 -7.34 4.66
N ILE A 331 -18.20 -7.00 4.70
CA ILE A 331 -17.70 -5.65 4.39
C ILE A 331 -17.45 -5.48 2.89
N PHE A 332 -16.83 -6.47 2.25
CA PHE A 332 -16.26 -6.35 0.91
C PHE A 332 -16.93 -7.25 -0.14
N GLY A 333 -17.95 -8.03 0.22
CA GLY A 333 -18.57 -9.05 -0.63
C GLY A 333 -18.93 -8.55 -2.04
N LYS A 334 -19.58 -7.37 -2.13
CA LYS A 334 -19.91 -6.74 -3.43
C LYS A 334 -18.67 -6.51 -4.30
N SER A 335 -17.54 -6.13 -3.71
CA SER A 335 -16.29 -5.95 -4.45
C SER A 335 -15.70 -7.27 -4.91
N TYR A 336 -15.83 -8.34 -4.10
CA TYR A 336 -15.37 -9.68 -4.49
C TYR A 336 -16.21 -10.23 -5.64
N GLU A 337 -17.54 -10.19 -5.54
CA GLU A 337 -18.45 -10.62 -6.58
C GLU A 337 -18.23 -9.86 -7.89
N TYR A 338 -18.05 -8.55 -7.81
CA TYR A 338 -17.78 -7.71 -8.96
C TYR A 338 -16.42 -8.04 -9.60
N ARG A 339 -15.41 -8.38 -8.79
CA ARG A 339 -14.12 -8.85 -9.29
C ARG A 339 -14.20 -10.21 -9.96
N GLN A 340 -14.99 -11.14 -9.43
CA GLN A 340 -15.23 -12.43 -10.07
C GLN A 340 -15.92 -12.26 -11.43
N LYS A 341 -16.94 -11.40 -11.52
CA LYS A 341 -17.57 -11.03 -12.80
C LYS A 341 -16.57 -10.45 -13.79
N TYR A 342 -15.70 -9.54 -13.33
CA TYR A 342 -14.64 -8.97 -14.17
C TYR A 342 -13.64 -10.02 -14.66
N ASN A 343 -13.22 -10.94 -13.81
CA ASN A 343 -12.30 -12.01 -14.19
C ASN A 343 -12.93 -12.93 -15.25
N ALA A 344 -14.18 -13.32 -15.07
CA ALA A 344 -14.93 -14.13 -16.04
C ALA A 344 -15.08 -13.40 -17.39
N TYR A 345 -15.44 -12.12 -17.38
CA TYR A 345 -15.52 -11.28 -18.56
C TYR A 345 -14.18 -11.22 -19.32
N LYS A 346 -13.09 -10.98 -18.59
CA LYS A 346 -11.74 -10.92 -19.16
C LYS A 346 -11.34 -12.24 -19.84
N GLU A 347 -11.59 -13.37 -19.20
CA GLU A 347 -11.25 -14.68 -19.78
C GLU A 347 -12.11 -15.00 -21.01
N ALA A 348 -13.39 -14.66 -21.01
CA ALA A 348 -14.26 -14.83 -22.17
C ALA A 348 -13.76 -14.00 -23.38
N ARG A 349 -13.37 -12.73 -23.15
CA ARG A 349 -12.82 -11.86 -24.20
C ARG A 349 -11.48 -12.33 -24.74
N LYS A 350 -10.61 -12.89 -23.88
CA LYS A 350 -9.35 -13.49 -24.32
C LYS A 350 -9.55 -14.69 -25.22
N LYS A 351 -10.45 -15.60 -24.84
CA LYS A 351 -10.79 -16.79 -25.68
C LYS A 351 -11.32 -16.38 -27.05
N SER A 352 -12.27 -15.45 -27.08
CA SER A 352 -12.83 -14.94 -28.34
C SER A 352 -11.80 -14.21 -29.23
N ALA A 353 -10.77 -13.59 -28.62
CA ALA A 353 -9.68 -12.98 -29.38
C ALA A 353 -8.70 -14.01 -29.95
N ALA A 354 -8.45 -15.11 -29.22
CA ALA A 354 -7.60 -16.20 -29.66
C ALA A 354 -8.24 -17.06 -30.78
N GLU A 355 -9.56 -17.13 -30.84
CA GLU A 355 -10.31 -17.85 -31.89
C GLU A 355 -10.37 -17.05 -33.20
N LYS A 356 -10.09 -15.76 -33.18
CA LYS A 356 -10.15 -14.86 -34.35
C LYS A 356 -8.79 -14.51 -34.95
N GLY A 357 -7.69 -14.93 -34.35
CA GLY A 357 -6.32 -14.75 -34.82
C GLY A 357 -5.67 -16.07 -35.20
#